data_313a2c97a9cc1daa2f83b827de963ade
#
_entry.id   313a2c97a9cc1daa2f83b827de963ade
#
_cell.length_a   1.000
_cell.length_b   1.000
_cell.length_c   1.000
_cell.angle_alpha   90.00
_cell.angle_beta   90.00
_cell.angle_gamma   90.00
#
_symmetry.space_group_name_H-M   'P 1'
#
loop_
_entity.id
_entity.type
_entity.pdbx_description
1 polymer ?
#
loop_
_entity_poly.entity_id
_entity_poly.type
_entity_poly.pdbx_seq_one_letter_code
_entity_poly.pdbx_strand_id
1 'polypeptide(L)'
;MSHFALVAPPYPSHFAAMQALGGELVERGHQVSFFHQPEAERWLSDSRLGFVAIGHAECPPGSLDLAMRRVADPAGPLRPRRLIKQLAHTTGMLISNLPQALRDHRVDAVI
;
A
#
# COMPACT_ATOMS: atom_id res chain seq x y z
N MET A 1 -4.38 14.70 18.68
CA MET A 1 -3.57 13.87 17.76
C MET A 1 -4.41 12.72 17.23
N SER A 2 -4.42 12.56 15.93
CA SER A 2 -5.14 11.45 15.28
C SER A 2 -4.15 10.49 14.63
N HIS A 3 -4.57 9.25 14.45
CA HIS A 3 -3.81 8.24 13.71
C HIS A 3 -4.44 8.04 12.35
N PHE A 4 -3.71 8.41 11.29
CA PHE A 4 -4.16 8.26 9.91
C PHE A 4 -3.51 7.04 9.26
N ALA A 5 -4.32 6.26 8.58
CA ALA A 5 -3.84 5.19 7.72
C ALA A 5 -3.77 5.68 6.28
N LEU A 6 -2.64 5.45 5.63
CA LEU A 6 -2.47 5.70 4.20
C LEU A 6 -2.55 4.39 3.44
N VAL A 7 -3.39 4.37 2.42
CA VAL A 7 -3.57 3.22 1.54
C VAL A 7 -3.41 3.72 0.10
N ALA A 8 -2.61 3.04 -0.68
CA ALA A 8 -2.31 3.45 -2.05
C ALA A 8 -2.26 2.23 -2.98
N PRO A 9 -2.45 2.43 -4.29
CA PRO A 9 -2.12 1.39 -5.27
C PRO A 9 -0.66 0.96 -5.14
N PRO A 10 -0.31 -0.28 -5.53
CA PRO A 10 1.03 -0.83 -5.31
C PRO A 10 2.05 -0.33 -6.35
N TYR A 11 2.23 0.98 -6.42
CA TYR A 11 3.15 1.61 -7.36
C TYR A 11 4.01 2.66 -6.64
N PRO A 12 5.32 2.73 -6.96
CA PRO A 12 6.24 3.67 -6.28
C PRO A 12 5.80 5.13 -6.34
N SER A 13 5.24 5.56 -7.48
CA SER A 13 4.79 6.95 -7.65
C SER A 13 3.63 7.32 -6.71
N HIS A 14 2.70 6.39 -6.49
CA HIS A 14 1.59 6.61 -5.57
C HIS A 14 2.09 6.64 -4.11
N PHE A 15 3.04 5.78 -3.76
CA PHE A 15 3.68 5.82 -2.46
C PHE A 15 4.40 7.15 -2.23
N ALA A 16 5.14 7.66 -3.21
CA ALA A 16 5.84 8.92 -3.11
C ALA A 16 4.89 10.10 -2.81
N ALA A 17 3.77 10.16 -3.55
CA ALA A 17 2.76 11.19 -3.33
C ALA A 17 2.12 11.11 -1.94
N MET A 18 1.79 9.89 -1.51
CA MET A 18 1.17 9.67 -0.19
C MET A 18 2.16 9.93 0.95
N GLN A 19 3.45 9.66 0.75
CA GLN A 19 4.47 10.00 1.74
C GLN A 19 4.58 11.51 1.96
N ALA A 20 4.48 12.30 0.89
CA ALA A 20 4.50 13.76 1.00
C ALA A 20 3.32 14.26 1.86
N LEU A 21 2.13 13.72 1.61
CA LEU A 21 0.94 14.01 2.43
C LEU A 21 1.14 13.55 3.88
N GLY A 22 1.64 12.34 4.06
CA GLY A 22 1.90 11.78 5.39
C GLY A 22 2.89 12.62 6.19
N GLY A 23 3.95 13.09 5.55
CA GLY A 23 4.92 13.98 6.18
C GLY A 23 4.30 15.27 6.68
N GLU A 24 3.42 15.87 5.90
CA GLU A 24 2.69 17.08 6.31
C GLU A 24 1.78 16.80 7.51
N LEU A 25 1.11 15.66 7.53
CA LEU A 25 0.29 15.29 8.68
C LEU A 25 1.10 15.07 9.96
N VAL A 26 2.28 14.46 9.83
CA VAL A 26 3.21 14.28 10.96
C VAL A 26 3.67 15.64 11.49
N GLU A 27 4.00 16.58 10.63
CA GLU A 27 4.39 17.93 11.05
C GLU A 27 3.27 18.66 11.80
N ARG A 28 2.03 18.32 11.50
CA ARG A 28 0.86 18.85 12.23
C ARG A 28 0.54 18.09 13.51
N GLY A 29 1.39 17.17 13.93
CA GLY A 29 1.26 16.46 15.21
C GLY A 29 0.44 15.17 15.16
N HIS A 30 0.19 14.63 13.97
CA HIS A 30 -0.54 13.37 13.82
C HIS A 30 0.37 12.17 13.66
N GLN A 31 -0.12 10.99 14.01
CA GLN A 31 0.52 9.73 13.71
C GLN A 31 0.04 9.25 12.34
N VAL A 32 0.95 8.74 11.51
CA VAL A 32 0.63 8.28 10.16
C VAL A 32 1.30 6.94 9.91
N SER A 33 0.55 5.99 9.38
CA SER A 33 1.07 4.65 9.02
C SER A 33 0.55 4.23 7.65
N PHE A 34 1.43 3.65 6.84
CA PHE A 34 1.04 2.95 5.63
C PHE A 34 0.59 1.54 5.95
N PHE A 35 -0.48 1.11 5.30
CA PHE A 35 -0.99 -0.26 5.37
C PHE A 35 -0.92 -0.86 3.97
N HIS A 36 -0.05 -1.83 3.78
CA HIS A 36 0.11 -2.48 2.47
C HIS A 36 0.79 -3.85 2.60
N GLN A 37 0.92 -4.54 1.46
CA GLN A 37 1.64 -5.80 1.41
C GLN A 37 3.09 -5.64 1.91
N PRO A 38 3.69 -6.70 2.47
CA PRO A 38 4.98 -6.57 3.17
C PRO A 38 6.11 -5.96 2.35
N GLU A 39 6.25 -6.35 1.09
CA GLU A 39 7.35 -5.88 0.25
C GLU A 39 7.24 -4.41 -0.17
N ALA A 40 6.06 -3.80 -0.05
CA ALA A 40 5.88 -2.38 -0.36
C ALA A 40 6.60 -1.45 0.63
N GLU A 41 7.00 -1.96 1.79
CA GLU A 41 7.77 -1.20 2.78
C GLU A 41 9.05 -0.62 2.17
N ARG A 42 9.65 -1.28 1.19
CA ARG A 42 10.85 -0.80 0.51
C ARG A 42 10.68 0.55 -0.19
N TRP A 43 9.45 0.95 -0.48
CA TRP A 43 9.14 2.25 -1.08
C TRP A 43 8.96 3.37 -0.05
N LEU A 44 8.93 3.02 1.22
CA LEU A 44 8.80 3.98 2.31
C LEU A 44 10.19 4.50 2.68
N SER A 45 10.43 5.78 2.46
CA SER A 45 11.71 6.43 2.76
C SER A 45 11.65 7.40 3.93
N ASP A 46 10.47 7.88 4.30
CA ASP A 46 10.29 8.79 5.41
C ASP A 46 10.16 8.01 6.73
N SER A 47 11.20 8.08 7.56
CA SER A 47 11.26 7.34 8.83
C SER A 47 10.25 7.79 9.88
N ARG A 48 9.60 8.92 9.68
CA ARG A 48 8.54 9.41 10.59
C ARG A 48 7.23 8.67 10.39
N LEU A 49 7.05 8.02 9.25
CA LEU A 49 5.86 7.27 8.91
C LEU A 49 6.01 5.81 9.31
N GLY A 50 4.97 5.25 9.92
CA GLY A 50 4.92 3.82 10.22
C GLY A 50 4.54 2.98 9.00
N PHE A 51 4.83 1.70 9.08
CA PHE A 51 4.41 0.72 8.09
C PHE A 51 3.80 -0.49 8.78
N VAL A 52 2.60 -0.85 8.38
CA VAL A 52 1.91 -2.04 8.85
C VAL A 52 1.75 -3.01 7.69
N ALA A 53 2.46 -4.12 7.75
CA ALA A 53 2.38 -5.17 6.73
C ALA A 53 1.09 -5.97 6.89
N ILE A 54 0.35 -6.12 5.80
CA ILE A 54 -0.88 -6.91 5.75
C ILE A 54 -0.86 -7.83 4.53
N GLY A 55 -1.71 -8.85 4.52
CA GLY A 55 -1.85 -9.72 3.35
C GLY A 55 -0.68 -10.65 3.10
N HIS A 56 -0.03 -11.15 4.13
CA HIS A 56 1.09 -12.08 4.00
C HIS A 56 0.72 -13.35 3.20
N ALA A 57 -0.49 -13.83 3.34
CA ALA A 57 -0.96 -15.03 2.63
C ALA A 57 -1.21 -14.74 1.15
N GLU A 58 -1.82 -13.60 0.84
CA GLU A 58 -2.16 -13.19 -0.53
C GLU A 58 -0.96 -12.65 -1.30
N CYS A 59 0.05 -12.14 -0.59
CA CYS A 59 1.24 -11.50 -1.16
C CYS A 59 2.51 -12.14 -0.59
N PRO A 60 2.85 -13.37 -1.01
CA PRO A 60 4.05 -14.04 -0.54
C PRO A 60 5.33 -13.35 -1.05
N PRO A 61 6.51 -13.65 -0.47
CA PRO A 61 7.77 -13.09 -0.92
C PRO A 61 7.98 -13.24 -2.43
N GLY A 62 8.41 -12.16 -3.09
CA GLY A 62 8.60 -12.11 -4.54
C GLY A 62 7.36 -11.72 -5.35
N SER A 63 6.19 -11.68 -4.75
CA SER A 63 4.93 -11.39 -5.46
C SER A 63 4.88 -9.97 -5.99
N LEU A 64 5.45 -8.99 -5.29
CA LEU A 64 5.47 -7.61 -5.74
C LEU A 64 6.35 -7.43 -6.98
N ASP A 65 7.54 -8.02 -6.99
CA ASP A 65 8.43 -7.96 -8.15
C ASP A 65 7.79 -8.62 -9.38
N LEU A 66 7.14 -9.75 -9.19
CA LEU A 66 6.42 -10.42 -10.26
C LEU A 66 5.27 -9.56 -10.79
N ALA A 67 4.51 -8.94 -9.91
CA ALA A 67 3.42 -8.04 -10.28
C ALA A 67 3.95 -6.83 -11.08
N MET A 68 5.04 -6.22 -10.63
CA MET A 68 5.67 -5.10 -11.33
C MET A 68 6.14 -5.48 -12.73
N ARG A 69 6.77 -6.65 -12.88
CA ARG A 69 7.20 -7.16 -14.20
C ARG A 69 6.01 -7.39 -15.14
N ARG A 70 4.92 -7.94 -14.63
CA ARG A 70 3.71 -8.19 -15.42
C ARG A 70 3.06 -6.90 -15.90
N VAL A 71 3.03 -5.88 -15.06
CA VAL A 71 2.48 -4.57 -15.42
C VAL A 71 3.37 -3.84 -16.42
N ALA A 72 4.69 -3.96 -16.27
CA ALA A 72 5.67 -3.33 -17.15
C ALA A 72 5.81 -4.02 -18.51
N ASP A 73 5.37 -5.27 -18.64
CA ASP A 73 5.48 -6.03 -19.88
C ASP A 73 4.63 -5.38 -20.99
N PRO A 74 5.25 -4.94 -22.12
CA PRO A 74 4.52 -4.28 -23.20
C PRO A 74 3.69 -5.22 -24.06
N ALA A 75 3.56 -6.51 -23.71
CA ALA A 75 2.95 -7.53 -24.55
C ALA A 75 1.46 -7.33 -24.82
N GLY A 76 1.16 -6.57 -25.83
CA GLY A 76 -0.02 -6.61 -26.69
C GLY A 76 -1.38 -6.35 -26.01
N PRO A 77 -2.45 -6.92 -26.60
CA PRO A 77 -3.84 -6.62 -26.20
C PRO A 77 -4.24 -7.14 -24.82
N LEU A 78 -3.42 -8.00 -24.21
CA LEU A 78 -3.72 -8.57 -22.88
C LEU A 78 -3.23 -7.72 -21.72
N ARG A 79 -2.47 -6.65 -21.97
CA ARG A 79 -1.94 -5.78 -20.93
C ARG A 79 -3.02 -5.17 -20.02
N PRO A 80 -4.13 -4.63 -20.57
CA PRO A 80 -5.21 -4.10 -19.73
C PRO A 80 -5.83 -5.15 -18.80
N ARG A 81 -5.99 -6.38 -19.29
CA ARG A 81 -6.53 -7.48 -18.47
C ARG A 81 -5.60 -7.82 -17.31
N ARG A 82 -4.30 -7.84 -17.53
CA ARG A 82 -3.31 -8.10 -16.48
C ARG A 82 -3.32 -7.02 -15.42
N LEU A 83 -3.40 -5.76 -15.84
CA LEU A 83 -3.48 -4.64 -14.92
C LEU A 83 -4.75 -4.73 -14.06
N ILE A 84 -5.90 -5.00 -14.68
CA ILE A 84 -7.16 -5.15 -13.97
C ILE A 84 -7.09 -6.32 -12.96
N LYS A 85 -6.52 -7.46 -13.35
CA LYS A 85 -6.34 -8.60 -12.45
C LYS A 85 -5.45 -8.25 -11.26
N GLN A 86 -4.36 -7.52 -11.49
CA GLN A 86 -3.45 -7.11 -10.44
C GLN A 86 -4.12 -6.15 -9.46
N LEU A 87 -4.87 -5.19 -9.97
CA LEU A 87 -5.63 -4.26 -9.13
C LEU A 87 -6.72 -4.99 -8.34
N ALA A 88 -7.41 -5.93 -8.97
CA ALA A 88 -8.42 -6.75 -8.29
C ALA A 88 -7.81 -7.59 -7.17
N HIS A 89 -6.64 -8.18 -7.40
CA HIS A 89 -5.92 -8.95 -6.37
C HIS A 89 -5.53 -8.06 -5.18
N THR A 90 -4.96 -6.90 -5.44
CA THR A 90 -4.58 -5.94 -4.39
C THR A 90 -5.81 -5.47 -3.62
N THR A 91 -6.88 -5.13 -4.32
CA THR A 91 -8.12 -4.70 -3.69
C THR A 91 -8.71 -5.80 -2.81
N GLY A 92 -8.72 -7.04 -3.30
CA GLY A 92 -9.19 -8.19 -2.52
C GLY A 92 -8.36 -8.41 -1.24
N MET A 93 -7.06 -8.28 -1.34
CA MET A 93 -6.15 -8.37 -0.19
C MET A 93 -6.47 -7.26 0.83
N LEU A 94 -6.66 -6.03 0.38
CA LEU A 94 -7.01 -4.92 1.25
C LEU A 94 -8.35 -5.13 1.94
N ILE A 95 -9.37 -5.52 1.19
CA ILE A 95 -10.71 -5.79 1.74
C ILE A 95 -10.66 -6.87 2.82
N SER A 96 -9.88 -7.93 2.60
CA SER A 96 -9.79 -9.05 3.54
C SER A 96 -9.00 -8.72 4.81
N ASN A 97 -7.97 -7.89 4.71
CA ASN A 97 -6.99 -7.70 5.79
C ASN A 97 -7.06 -6.33 6.47
N LEU A 98 -7.45 -5.30 5.73
CA LEU A 98 -7.38 -3.93 6.22
C LEU A 98 -8.30 -3.64 7.42
N PRO A 99 -9.59 -4.06 7.43
CA PRO A 99 -10.49 -3.72 8.53
C PRO A 99 -9.96 -4.13 9.91
N GLN A 100 -9.43 -5.35 10.03
CA GLN A 100 -8.88 -5.83 11.30
C GLN A 100 -7.60 -5.06 11.68
N ALA A 101 -6.72 -4.83 10.71
CA ALA A 101 -5.48 -4.09 10.95
C ALA A 101 -5.76 -2.66 11.40
N LEU A 102 -6.75 -2.00 10.83
CA LEU A 102 -7.15 -0.65 11.24
C LEU A 102 -7.62 -0.62 12.70
N ARG A 103 -8.39 -1.63 13.11
CA ARG A 103 -8.86 -1.75 14.49
C ARG A 103 -7.69 -2.04 15.43
N ASP A 104 -6.82 -2.98 15.09
CA ASP A 104 -5.69 -3.39 15.91
C ASP A 104 -4.72 -2.23 16.16
N HIS A 105 -4.56 -1.34 15.19
CA HIS A 105 -3.68 -0.20 15.29
C HIS A 105 -4.38 1.11 15.68
N ARG A 106 -5.67 1.04 16.04
CA ARG A 106 -6.46 2.19 16.52
C ARG A 106 -6.41 3.38 15.57
N VAL A 107 -6.68 3.13 14.29
CA VAL A 107 -6.71 4.16 13.26
C VAL A 107 -7.99 4.98 13.37
N ASP A 108 -7.86 6.30 13.29
CA ASP A 108 -8.99 7.22 13.36
C ASP A 108 -9.59 7.50 11.98
N ALA A 109 -8.75 7.54 10.94
CA ALA A 109 -9.22 7.81 9.59
C ALA A 109 -8.29 7.18 8.54
N VAL A 110 -8.85 6.88 7.38
CA VAL A 110 -8.13 6.31 6.23
C VAL A 110 -8.14 7.31 5.08
N ILE A 111 -6.99 7.44 4.45
CA ILE A 111 -6.81 8.30 3.27
C ILE A 111 -6.36 7.45 2.08
#